data_cbcc99a723d2d36a829749e7a64b4537
#
_entry.id   cbcc99a723d2d36a829749e7a64b4537
#
_cell.length_a   1.000
_cell.length_b   1.000
_cell.length_c   1.000
_cell.angle_alpha   90.00
_cell.angle_beta   90.00
_cell.angle_gamma   90.00
#
_symmetry.space_group_name_H-M   'P 1'
#
loop_
_entity.id
_entity.type
_entity.pdbx_description
1 polymer ?
#
loop_
_entity_poly.entity_id
_entity_poly.type
_entity_poly.pdbx_seq_one_letter_code
_entity_poly.pdbx_strand_id
1 'polypeptide(L)'
;RLRDRAFVDLSDFELAQLDRLASDLGITQKELATGTVELPSFRAFYLDEEADLERDRSFTQYLSDFRAIDERAYQVPEGLNATLRPYQEEGLRWLSARLDAGFGGVLADEMGLGKSVQLISLLVARANQAREVGPSLIVCPSSLVYNWMAEFERFAPGLNVAAVVGSAAERKVIRGHAFAPYDANLVSGRQ
;
A
#
# COMPACT_ATOMS: atom_id res chain seq x y z
N ARG A 1 -21.51 -1.70 2.55
CA ARG A 1 -21.06 -2.05 1.21
C ARG A 1 -19.55 -1.88 1.12
N LEU A 2 -18.83 -2.91 0.74
CA LEU A 2 -17.41 -2.79 0.44
C LEU A 2 -17.24 -2.19 -0.97
N ARG A 3 -16.14 -1.45 -1.22
CA ARG A 3 -15.91 -0.76 -2.52
C ARG A 3 -15.98 -1.70 -3.72
N ASP A 4 -15.75 -3.00 -3.54
CA ASP A 4 -15.77 -4.04 -4.57
C ASP A 4 -17.13 -4.75 -4.73
N ARG A 5 -18.24 -4.07 -4.38
CA ARG A 5 -19.63 -4.56 -4.48
C ARG A 5 -20.01 -5.72 -3.55
N ALA A 6 -19.21 -6.04 -2.53
CA ALA A 6 -19.63 -6.96 -1.48
C ALA A 6 -20.65 -6.29 -0.54
N PHE A 7 -21.65 -7.03 -0.09
CA PHE A 7 -22.72 -6.56 0.80
C PHE A 7 -22.69 -7.33 2.10
N VAL A 8 -23.01 -6.63 3.18
CA VAL A 8 -23.27 -7.20 4.50
C VAL A 8 -24.63 -6.66 4.94
N ASP A 9 -25.54 -7.56 5.34
CA ASP A 9 -26.83 -7.20 5.92
C ASP A 9 -26.67 -7.03 7.44
N LEU A 10 -27.15 -5.92 7.98
CA LEU A 10 -27.08 -5.57 9.39
C LEU A 10 -28.49 -5.55 10.05
N SER A 11 -29.52 -6.02 9.36
CA SER A 11 -30.90 -5.94 9.83
C SER A 11 -31.18 -6.73 11.10
N ASP A 12 -30.41 -7.78 11.39
CA ASP A 12 -30.60 -8.67 12.53
C ASP A 12 -29.72 -8.32 13.75
N PHE A 13 -29.01 -7.18 13.71
CA PHE A 13 -28.14 -6.76 14.81
C PHE A 13 -28.92 -6.13 15.95
N GLU A 14 -28.60 -6.51 17.21
CA GLU A 14 -29.03 -5.76 18.38
C GLU A 14 -28.45 -4.33 18.35
N LEU A 15 -29.26 -3.32 18.71
CA LEU A 15 -28.90 -1.90 18.64
C LEU A 15 -27.57 -1.58 19.33
N ALA A 16 -27.27 -2.23 20.46
CA ALA A 16 -26.02 -2.03 21.19
C ALA A 16 -24.78 -2.57 20.46
N GLN A 17 -24.92 -3.67 19.73
CA GLN A 17 -23.86 -4.25 18.91
C GLN A 17 -23.65 -3.40 17.66
N LEU A 18 -24.72 -2.89 17.06
CA LEU A 18 -24.67 -1.98 15.92
C LEU A 18 -23.96 -0.67 16.25
N ASP A 19 -24.27 -0.07 17.42
CA ASP A 19 -23.63 1.16 17.89
C ASP A 19 -22.13 0.96 18.14
N ARG A 20 -21.74 -0.17 18.74
CA ARG A 20 -20.32 -0.53 18.94
C ARG A 20 -19.61 -0.70 17.61
N LEU A 21 -20.17 -1.50 16.71
CA LEU A 21 -19.61 -1.74 15.39
C LEU A 21 -19.48 -0.44 14.59
N ALA A 22 -20.47 0.44 14.64
CA ALA A 22 -20.45 1.73 14.00
C ALA A 22 -19.33 2.63 14.55
N SER A 23 -19.15 2.65 15.87
CA SER A 23 -18.09 3.40 16.55
C SER A 23 -16.71 2.92 16.11
N ASP A 24 -16.47 1.59 16.10
CA ASP A 24 -15.19 0.98 15.76
C ASP A 24 -14.84 1.16 14.27
N LEU A 25 -15.85 1.19 13.43
CA LEU A 25 -15.72 1.43 11.99
C LEU A 25 -15.69 2.92 11.63
N GLY A 26 -15.93 3.81 12.59
CA GLY A 26 -16.02 5.25 12.36
C GLY A 26 -17.24 5.66 11.52
N ILE A 27 -18.32 4.87 11.58
CA ILE A 27 -19.58 5.13 10.86
C ILE A 27 -20.43 6.10 11.67
N THR A 28 -20.89 7.15 11.06
CA THR A 28 -21.77 8.12 11.70
C THR A 28 -23.23 7.63 11.74
N GLN A 29 -24.03 8.12 12.71
CA GLN A 29 -25.46 7.80 12.75
C GLN A 29 -26.21 8.23 11.49
N LYS A 30 -25.74 9.29 10.82
CA LYS A 30 -26.32 9.74 9.56
C LYS A 30 -26.07 8.73 8.43
N GLU A 31 -24.91 8.13 8.37
CA GLU A 31 -24.58 7.07 7.40
C GLU A 31 -25.37 5.79 7.70
N LEU A 32 -25.50 5.40 8.98
CA LEU A 32 -26.34 4.27 9.37
C LEU A 32 -27.81 4.47 8.93
N ALA A 33 -28.33 5.68 9.06
CA ALA A 33 -29.71 5.99 8.68
C ALA A 33 -29.97 5.86 7.16
N THR A 34 -28.93 5.80 6.33
CA THR A 34 -29.07 5.55 4.88
C THR A 34 -29.35 4.08 4.54
N GLY A 35 -29.20 3.17 5.52
CA GLY A 35 -29.35 1.73 5.34
C GLY A 35 -28.24 1.06 4.54
N THR A 36 -27.27 1.82 4.03
CA THR A 36 -26.10 1.29 3.29
C THR A 36 -24.89 2.16 3.56
N VAL A 37 -23.78 1.53 3.97
CA VAL A 37 -22.51 2.23 4.23
C VAL A 37 -21.41 1.63 3.35
N GLU A 38 -20.62 2.49 2.71
CA GLU A 38 -19.43 2.07 1.98
C GLU A 38 -18.20 2.10 2.88
N LEU A 39 -17.56 0.95 3.06
CA LEU A 39 -16.36 0.81 3.87
C LEU A 39 -15.15 0.44 3.00
N PRO A 40 -13.94 0.87 3.39
CA PRO A 40 -12.72 0.37 2.78
C PRO A 40 -12.64 -1.16 2.89
N SER A 41 -12.17 -1.82 1.84
CA SER A 41 -12.15 -3.30 1.76
C SER A 41 -11.35 -3.98 2.88
N PHE A 42 -10.31 -3.32 3.43
CA PHE A 42 -9.55 -3.86 4.56
C PHE A 42 -10.38 -4.05 5.84
N ARG A 43 -11.51 -3.36 5.98
CA ARG A 43 -12.44 -3.54 7.10
C ARG A 43 -13.19 -4.87 7.06
N ALA A 44 -13.13 -5.58 5.94
CA ALA A 44 -13.75 -6.90 5.81
C ALA A 44 -13.24 -7.91 6.85
N PHE A 45 -11.94 -7.85 7.18
CA PHE A 45 -11.35 -8.74 8.20
C PHE A 45 -11.89 -8.46 9.59
N TYR A 46 -12.01 -7.19 9.96
CA TYR A 46 -12.62 -6.80 11.22
C TYR A 46 -14.08 -7.28 11.30
N LEU A 47 -14.84 -7.09 10.22
CA LEU A 47 -16.21 -7.56 10.14
C LEU A 47 -16.33 -9.08 10.21
N ASP A 48 -15.39 -9.82 9.64
CA ASP A 48 -15.37 -11.29 9.65
C ASP A 48 -15.12 -11.86 11.05
N GLU A 49 -14.30 -11.16 11.88
CA GLU A 49 -13.92 -11.61 13.22
C GLU A 49 -14.91 -11.18 14.29
N GLU A 50 -15.41 -9.92 14.22
CA GLU A 50 -16.14 -9.30 15.33
C GLU A 50 -17.68 -9.37 15.18
N ALA A 51 -18.17 -9.76 13.99
CA ALA A 51 -19.59 -9.71 13.73
C ALA A 51 -20.11 -11.00 13.10
N ASP A 52 -21.19 -11.55 13.68
CA ASP A 52 -21.94 -12.64 13.05
C ASP A 52 -22.85 -12.05 11.97
N LEU A 53 -22.30 -11.94 10.75
CA LEU A 53 -22.91 -11.27 9.61
C LEU A 53 -23.27 -12.26 8.53
N GLU A 54 -24.39 -12.05 7.85
CA GLU A 54 -24.63 -12.70 6.57
C GLU A 54 -23.59 -12.23 5.54
N ARG A 55 -22.86 -13.19 5.01
CA ARG A 55 -21.77 -12.95 4.05
C ARG A 55 -22.23 -13.33 2.66
N ASP A 56 -22.19 -12.38 1.73
CA ASP A 56 -22.39 -12.71 0.34
C ASP A 56 -21.17 -13.48 -0.24
N ARG A 57 -21.37 -14.04 -1.43
CA ARG A 57 -20.31 -14.79 -2.10
C ARG A 57 -19.09 -13.93 -2.39
N SER A 58 -19.26 -12.64 -2.72
CA SER A 58 -18.17 -11.71 -3.05
C SER A 58 -17.33 -11.40 -1.82
N PHE A 59 -17.94 -11.24 -0.64
CA PHE A 59 -17.25 -11.03 0.63
C PHE A 59 -16.41 -12.27 1.01
N THR A 60 -17.01 -13.46 0.94
CA THR A 60 -16.32 -14.72 1.25
C THR A 60 -15.15 -14.95 0.28
N GLN A 61 -15.35 -14.69 -1.00
CA GLN A 61 -14.30 -14.83 -2.03
C GLN A 61 -13.16 -13.87 -1.77
N TYR A 62 -13.45 -12.60 -1.44
CA TYR A 62 -12.43 -11.60 -1.11
C TYR A 62 -11.52 -12.03 0.05
N LEU A 63 -12.11 -12.54 1.16
CA LEU A 63 -11.34 -13.04 2.29
C LEU A 63 -10.50 -14.29 1.93
N SER A 64 -11.09 -15.19 1.13
CA SER A 64 -10.39 -16.38 0.64
C SER A 64 -9.21 -16.02 -0.26
N ASP A 65 -9.40 -15.13 -1.21
CA ASP A 65 -8.35 -14.66 -2.11
C ASP A 65 -7.21 -13.99 -1.34
N PHE A 66 -7.54 -13.18 -0.34
CA PHE A 66 -6.54 -12.56 0.52
C PHE A 66 -5.72 -13.60 1.31
N ARG A 67 -6.38 -14.62 1.89
CA ARG A 67 -5.69 -15.68 2.63
C ARG A 67 -4.79 -16.53 1.72
N ALA A 68 -5.20 -16.71 0.46
CA ALA A 68 -4.45 -17.46 -0.53
C ALA A 68 -3.24 -16.71 -1.12
N ILE A 69 -3.20 -15.37 -1.01
CA ILE A 69 -2.11 -14.54 -1.57
C ILE A 69 -0.74 -14.88 -0.96
N ASP A 70 -0.67 -15.25 0.33
CA ASP A 70 0.58 -15.61 1.01
C ASP A 70 1.28 -16.84 0.39
N GLU A 71 0.56 -17.64 -0.41
CA GLU A 71 1.09 -18.81 -1.13
C GLU A 71 1.71 -18.44 -2.49
N ARG A 72 1.57 -17.20 -2.96
CA ARG A 72 2.13 -16.76 -4.24
C ARG A 72 3.67 -16.65 -4.16
N ALA A 73 4.34 -17.22 -5.14
CA ALA A 73 5.80 -17.14 -5.26
C ALA A 73 6.23 -15.81 -5.89
N TYR A 74 6.43 -14.79 -5.07
CA TYR A 74 7.10 -13.56 -5.51
C TYR A 74 8.60 -13.78 -5.55
N GLN A 75 9.25 -13.25 -6.58
CA GLN A 75 10.70 -13.38 -6.78
C GLN A 75 11.37 -12.02 -6.57
N VAL A 76 12.68 -12.07 -6.25
CA VAL A 76 13.51 -10.87 -6.24
C VAL A 76 13.49 -10.25 -7.65
N PRO A 77 13.20 -8.96 -7.80
CA PRO A 77 13.03 -8.33 -9.09
C PRO A 77 14.35 -8.18 -9.83
N GLU A 78 14.31 -8.32 -11.14
CA GLU A 78 15.42 -7.91 -12.00
C GLU A 78 15.66 -6.41 -11.90
N GLY A 79 16.92 -5.97 -12.03
CA GLY A 79 17.31 -4.55 -11.88
C GLY A 79 17.55 -4.10 -10.44
N LEU A 80 17.37 -4.97 -9.45
CA LEU A 80 17.80 -4.72 -8.08
C LEU A 80 19.31 -5.02 -7.95
N ASN A 81 20.09 -4.01 -7.57
CA ASN A 81 21.52 -4.15 -7.31
C ASN A 81 21.81 -4.53 -5.85
N ALA A 82 21.19 -5.63 -5.38
CA ALA A 82 21.38 -6.17 -4.04
C ALA A 82 21.08 -7.66 -4.01
N THR A 83 21.74 -8.39 -3.11
CA THR A 83 21.37 -9.75 -2.74
C THR A 83 20.58 -9.68 -1.43
N LEU A 84 19.31 -10.03 -1.47
CA LEU A 84 18.46 -10.06 -0.29
C LEU A 84 18.81 -11.26 0.59
N ARG A 85 18.72 -11.07 1.89
CA ARG A 85 18.77 -12.18 2.87
C ARG A 85 17.41 -12.88 2.90
N PRO A 86 17.33 -14.15 3.33
CA PRO A 86 16.07 -14.91 3.32
C PRO A 86 14.88 -14.18 3.96
N TYR A 87 15.08 -13.53 5.12
CA TYR A 87 14.03 -12.76 5.79
C TYR A 87 13.62 -11.49 5.01
N GLN A 88 14.55 -10.89 4.25
CA GLN A 88 14.25 -9.73 3.41
C GLN A 88 13.43 -10.15 2.18
N GLU A 89 13.71 -11.32 1.63
CA GLU A 89 12.88 -11.90 0.57
C GLU A 89 11.46 -12.23 1.08
N GLU A 90 11.37 -12.76 2.29
CA GLU A 90 10.08 -13.01 2.94
C GLU A 90 9.30 -11.71 3.14
N GLY A 91 9.95 -10.65 3.63
CA GLY A 91 9.36 -9.32 3.74
C GLY A 91 8.92 -8.74 2.40
N LEU A 92 9.71 -8.92 1.33
CA LEU A 92 9.34 -8.53 -0.02
C LEU A 92 8.08 -9.27 -0.52
N ARG A 93 8.02 -10.61 -0.32
CA ARG A 93 6.85 -11.41 -0.68
C ARG A 93 5.61 -10.96 0.06
N TRP A 94 5.73 -10.76 1.37
CA TRP A 94 4.66 -10.29 2.21
C TRP A 94 4.15 -8.90 1.76
N LEU A 95 5.04 -7.93 1.55
CA LEU A 95 4.69 -6.59 1.07
C LEU A 95 4.01 -6.63 -0.31
N SER A 96 4.54 -7.44 -1.23
CA SER A 96 3.98 -7.60 -2.58
C SER A 96 2.56 -8.15 -2.52
N ALA A 97 2.36 -9.21 -1.71
CA ALA A 97 1.07 -9.84 -1.50
C ALA A 97 0.02 -8.86 -0.94
N ARG A 98 0.41 -8.06 0.07
CA ARG A 98 -0.48 -7.05 0.66
C ARG A 98 -0.87 -5.97 -0.35
N LEU A 99 0.09 -5.48 -1.12
CA LEU A 99 -0.19 -4.46 -2.15
C LEU A 99 -1.08 -4.99 -3.27
N ASP A 100 -0.87 -6.22 -3.75
CA ASP A 100 -1.70 -6.82 -4.79
C ASP A 100 -3.15 -7.04 -4.30
N ALA A 101 -3.32 -7.27 -3.01
CA ALA A 101 -4.64 -7.33 -2.37
C ALA A 101 -5.26 -5.96 -2.09
N GLY A 102 -4.58 -4.85 -2.42
CA GLY A 102 -5.06 -3.49 -2.13
C GLY A 102 -4.90 -3.07 -0.67
N PHE A 103 -4.01 -3.74 0.08
CA PHE A 103 -3.71 -3.40 1.47
C PHE A 103 -2.40 -2.64 1.59
N GLY A 104 -2.25 -1.94 2.72
CA GLY A 104 -0.95 -1.50 3.22
C GLY A 104 -0.34 -2.52 4.17
N GLY A 105 0.86 -2.19 4.69
CA GLY A 105 1.54 -3.01 5.68
C GLY A 105 2.49 -2.18 6.54
N VAL A 106 2.88 -2.74 7.67
CA VAL A 106 3.91 -2.19 8.55
C VAL A 106 5.08 -3.17 8.61
N LEU A 107 6.25 -2.72 8.12
CA LEU A 107 7.50 -3.49 8.24
C LEU A 107 8.19 -3.10 9.55
N ALA A 108 7.94 -3.89 10.59
CA ALA A 108 8.35 -3.62 11.96
C ALA A 108 9.67 -4.30 12.37
N ASP A 109 10.54 -4.62 11.42
CA ASP A 109 11.86 -5.17 11.67
C ASP A 109 12.69 -4.24 12.57
N GLU A 110 13.67 -4.79 13.30
CA GLU A 110 14.62 -4.01 14.08
C GLU A 110 15.47 -3.08 13.20
N MET A 111 16.06 -2.05 13.80
CA MET A 111 16.95 -1.15 13.09
C MET A 111 18.17 -1.91 12.54
N GLY A 112 18.61 -1.54 11.32
CA GLY A 112 19.77 -2.17 10.68
C GLY A 112 19.45 -3.44 9.88
N LEU A 113 18.24 -3.99 9.94
CA LEU A 113 17.85 -5.19 9.18
C LEU A 113 17.50 -4.93 7.69
N GLY A 114 17.69 -3.70 7.21
CA GLY A 114 17.55 -3.39 5.80
C GLY A 114 16.09 -3.23 5.34
N LYS A 115 15.27 -2.55 6.15
CA LYS A 115 13.89 -2.20 5.75
C LYS A 115 13.84 -1.41 4.44
N SER A 116 14.78 -0.48 4.25
CA SER A 116 14.83 0.34 3.05
C SER A 116 15.08 -0.49 1.79
N VAL A 117 16.02 -1.46 1.84
CA VAL A 117 16.26 -2.31 0.68
C VAL A 117 15.07 -3.20 0.35
N GLN A 118 14.31 -3.66 1.35
CA GLN A 118 13.06 -4.41 1.12
C GLN A 118 12.03 -3.52 0.41
N LEU A 119 11.84 -2.27 0.87
CA LEU A 119 10.93 -1.34 0.23
C LEU A 119 11.39 -0.96 -1.19
N ILE A 120 12.68 -0.72 -1.39
CA ILE A 120 13.25 -0.44 -2.72
C ILE A 120 13.03 -1.63 -3.65
N SER A 121 13.26 -2.86 -3.16
CA SER A 121 12.99 -4.08 -3.93
C SER A 121 11.54 -4.19 -4.37
N LEU A 122 10.60 -3.85 -3.49
CA LEU A 122 9.18 -3.79 -3.81
C LEU A 122 8.89 -2.77 -4.92
N LEU A 123 9.49 -1.59 -4.85
CA LEU A 123 9.28 -0.55 -5.88
C LEU A 123 9.86 -0.97 -7.23
N VAL A 124 11.03 -1.66 -7.25
CA VAL A 124 11.58 -2.25 -8.47
C VAL A 124 10.66 -3.33 -9.03
N ALA A 125 10.15 -4.23 -8.17
CA ALA A 125 9.22 -5.27 -8.59
C ALA A 125 7.95 -4.67 -9.21
N ARG A 126 7.41 -3.62 -8.61
CA ARG A 126 6.24 -2.90 -9.12
C ARG A 126 6.54 -2.21 -10.47
N ALA A 127 7.68 -1.55 -10.59
CA ALA A 127 8.09 -0.91 -11.84
C ALA A 127 8.24 -1.92 -12.99
N ASN A 128 8.72 -3.13 -12.70
CA ASN A 128 8.87 -4.19 -13.70
C ASN A 128 7.53 -4.80 -14.15
N GLN A 129 6.53 -4.84 -13.26
CA GLN A 129 5.23 -5.46 -13.54
C GLN A 129 4.29 -4.54 -14.31
N ALA A 130 4.48 -3.24 -14.21
CA ALA A 130 3.45 -2.31 -14.60
C ALA A 130 3.73 -1.59 -15.91
N ARG A 131 2.78 -1.70 -16.81
CA ARG A 131 2.69 -0.83 -17.99
C ARG A 131 2.13 0.56 -17.66
N GLU A 132 1.47 0.73 -16.50
CA GLU A 132 0.84 1.98 -16.07
C GLU A 132 0.85 2.12 -14.53
N VAL A 133 2.01 2.19 -13.89
CA VAL A 133 2.09 2.55 -12.45
C VAL A 133 2.32 4.04 -12.32
N GLY A 134 1.46 4.70 -11.59
CA GLY A 134 1.69 6.07 -11.16
C GLY A 134 2.91 6.18 -10.23
N PRO A 135 3.41 7.39 -9.99
CA PRO A 135 4.56 7.61 -9.15
C PRO A 135 4.32 7.16 -7.70
N SER A 136 5.34 6.58 -7.08
CA SER A 136 5.35 6.24 -5.66
C SER A 136 5.86 7.41 -4.83
N LEU A 137 5.26 7.64 -3.65
CA LEU A 137 5.66 8.71 -2.73
C LEU A 137 6.24 8.13 -1.45
N ILE A 138 7.48 8.50 -1.13
CA ILE A 138 8.12 8.21 0.16
C ILE A 138 8.09 9.47 1.02
N VAL A 139 7.51 9.36 2.21
CA VAL A 139 7.49 10.44 3.21
C VAL A 139 8.44 10.07 4.34
N CYS A 140 9.44 10.91 4.59
CA CYS A 140 10.43 10.69 5.63
C CYS A 140 10.87 12.03 6.29
N PRO A 141 11.51 11.99 7.45
CA PRO A 141 12.16 13.17 8.02
C PRO A 141 13.15 13.81 7.02
N SER A 142 13.22 15.13 7.00
CA SER A 142 14.07 15.88 6.04
C SER A 142 15.55 15.46 6.08
N SER A 143 16.06 15.09 7.25
CA SER A 143 17.42 14.59 7.43
C SER A 143 17.70 13.26 6.72
N LEU A 144 16.67 12.49 6.39
CA LEU A 144 16.80 11.18 5.75
C LEU A 144 16.60 11.20 4.23
N VAL A 145 16.17 12.32 3.65
CA VAL A 145 15.90 12.42 2.21
C VAL A 145 17.12 12.02 1.38
N TYR A 146 18.30 12.56 1.72
CA TYR A 146 19.52 12.27 0.98
C TYR A 146 20.04 10.84 1.21
N ASN A 147 19.77 10.26 2.39
CA ASN A 147 20.06 8.85 2.64
C ASN A 147 19.20 7.96 1.73
N TRP A 148 17.92 8.27 1.59
CA TRP A 148 17.04 7.56 0.66
C TRP A 148 17.51 7.68 -0.79
N MET A 149 17.93 8.88 -1.22
CA MET A 149 18.49 9.10 -2.56
C MET A 149 19.72 8.20 -2.81
N ALA A 150 20.66 8.17 -1.85
CA ALA A 150 21.86 7.34 -1.94
C ALA A 150 21.54 5.84 -1.94
N GLU A 151 20.54 5.40 -1.18
CA GLU A 151 20.10 4.00 -1.19
C GLU A 151 19.44 3.61 -2.51
N PHE A 152 18.63 4.48 -3.12
CA PHE A 152 18.08 4.25 -4.46
C PHE A 152 19.18 4.19 -5.52
N GLU A 153 20.14 5.11 -5.49
CA GLU A 153 21.28 5.10 -6.42
C GLU A 153 22.09 3.81 -6.28
N ARG A 154 22.25 3.30 -5.06
CA ARG A 154 22.99 2.07 -4.78
C ARG A 154 22.22 0.81 -5.21
N PHE A 155 20.96 0.70 -4.84
CA PHE A 155 20.19 -0.55 -4.96
C PHE A 155 19.28 -0.62 -6.18
N ALA A 156 18.84 0.51 -6.69
CA ALA A 156 17.92 0.60 -7.82
C ALA A 156 18.24 1.76 -8.76
N PRO A 157 19.47 1.78 -9.37
CA PRO A 157 19.90 2.89 -10.21
C PRO A 157 19.04 3.09 -11.47
N GLY A 158 18.23 2.10 -11.82
CA GLY A 158 17.27 2.18 -12.94
C GLY A 158 15.97 2.93 -12.61
N LEU A 159 15.70 3.22 -11.33
CA LEU A 159 14.53 4.00 -10.96
C LEU A 159 14.79 5.50 -10.96
N ASN A 160 13.86 6.25 -11.53
CA ASN A 160 13.91 7.71 -11.48
C ASN A 160 13.40 8.20 -10.12
N VAL A 161 14.24 8.89 -9.37
CA VAL A 161 13.94 9.38 -8.02
C VAL A 161 14.11 10.89 -7.95
N ALA A 162 13.10 11.60 -7.45
CA ALA A 162 13.12 13.03 -7.24
C ALA A 162 12.97 13.38 -5.76
N ALA A 163 13.89 14.16 -5.21
CA ALA A 163 13.79 14.69 -3.85
C ALA A 163 12.93 15.96 -3.83
N VAL A 164 11.78 15.90 -3.15
CA VAL A 164 10.88 17.05 -2.99
C VAL A 164 11.27 17.83 -1.74
N VAL A 165 12.30 18.65 -1.83
CA VAL A 165 12.87 19.44 -0.75
C VAL A 165 12.86 20.94 -1.06
N GLY A 166 13.24 21.77 -0.09
CA GLY A 166 13.36 23.23 -0.27
C GLY A 166 12.10 24.01 0.15
N SER A 167 11.97 25.23 -0.34
CA SER A 167 10.85 26.12 -0.09
C SER A 167 9.54 25.58 -0.68
N ALA A 168 8.40 26.15 -0.27
CA ALA A 168 7.09 25.75 -0.81
C ALA A 168 7.00 25.94 -2.33
N ALA A 169 7.64 26.99 -2.86
CA ALA A 169 7.67 27.29 -4.29
C ALA A 169 8.49 26.22 -5.06
N GLU A 170 9.69 25.91 -4.56
CA GLU A 170 10.56 24.87 -5.15
C GLU A 170 9.89 23.51 -5.15
N ARG A 171 9.29 23.11 -4.02
CA ARG A 171 8.55 21.84 -3.93
C ARG A 171 7.37 21.78 -4.91
N LYS A 172 6.71 22.92 -5.17
CA LYS A 172 5.62 22.97 -6.15
C LYS A 172 6.11 22.70 -7.57
N VAL A 173 7.25 23.26 -7.94
CA VAL A 173 7.90 23.03 -9.25
C VAL A 173 8.32 21.59 -9.40
N ILE A 174 9.04 21.03 -8.42
CA ILE A 174 9.51 19.64 -8.45
C ILE A 174 8.32 18.67 -8.60
N ARG A 175 7.25 18.88 -7.82
CA ARG A 175 6.03 18.06 -7.95
C ARG A 175 5.38 18.16 -9.33
N GLY A 176 5.34 19.36 -9.91
CA GLY A 176 4.81 19.55 -11.25
C GLY A 176 5.56 18.74 -12.30
N HIS A 177 6.86 18.63 -12.17
CA HIS A 177 7.67 17.81 -13.07
C HIS A 177 7.61 16.30 -12.75
N ALA A 178 7.62 15.93 -11.48
CA ALA A 178 7.60 14.53 -11.05
C ALA A 178 6.28 13.82 -11.41
N PHE A 179 5.18 14.56 -11.49
CA PHE A 179 3.84 14.06 -11.83
C PHE A 179 3.39 14.42 -13.25
N ALA A 180 4.25 15.04 -14.07
CA ALA A 180 3.95 15.20 -15.48
C ALA A 180 3.85 13.83 -16.15
N PRO A 181 2.97 13.67 -17.16
CA PRO A 181 2.94 12.43 -17.93
C PRO A 181 4.34 12.14 -18.43
N TYR A 182 4.75 10.91 -18.30
CA TYR A 182 6.09 10.37 -18.49
C TYR A 182 6.76 10.91 -19.76
N ASP A 183 7.53 11.97 -19.60
CA ASP A 183 8.50 12.42 -20.61
C ASP A 183 9.87 12.00 -20.12
N ALA A 184 10.40 10.91 -20.65
CA ALA A 184 11.66 10.29 -20.26
C ALA A 184 12.87 11.24 -20.30
N ASN A 185 12.69 12.45 -20.84
CA ASN A 185 13.73 13.46 -21.01
C ASN A 185 13.81 14.49 -19.88
N LEU A 186 12.87 14.51 -18.93
CA LEU A 186 12.81 15.54 -17.87
C LEU A 186 13.46 15.14 -16.54
N VAL A 187 13.90 13.89 -16.40
CA VAL A 187 14.56 13.37 -15.17
C VAL A 187 16.09 13.37 -15.26
N SER A 188 16.66 13.77 -16.38
CA SER A 188 18.12 13.85 -16.58
C SER A 188 18.71 15.21 -16.18
N GLY A 189 18.14 15.90 -15.22
CA GLY A 189 18.71 17.11 -14.62
C GLY A 189 19.89 16.79 -13.69
N ARG A 190 20.92 16.08 -14.19
CA ARG A 190 22.27 16.20 -13.63
C ARG A 190 22.90 17.46 -14.24
N GLN A 191 22.92 18.54 -13.49
CA GLN A 191 23.97 19.55 -13.54
C GLN A 191 24.49 19.75 -12.14
#